data_aa92c56c2b07b89a54b7b0a41ba310f7
#
_entry.id   aa92c56c2b07b89a54b7b0a41ba310f7
#
_cell.length_a   1.000
_cell.length_b   1.000
_cell.length_c   1.000
_cell.angle_alpha   90.00
_cell.angle_beta   90.00
_cell.angle_gamma   90.00
#
_symmetry.space_group_name_H-M   'P 1'
#
loop_
_entity.id
_entity.type
_entity.pdbx_description
1 polymer ?
#
loop_
_entity_poly.entity_id
_entity_poly.type
_entity_poly.pdbx_seq_one_letter_code
_entity_poly.pdbx_strand_id
1 'polypeptide(L)'
;SRGLGDVYKRQGLSAQAIEGFRAMSGMGVEGRDGEALCVLGRRELLLEGPMAARVREVPEPPAEFVENWICRGDLVARSLLRDTVRDESRGILERLRDLGIRTVMLTGDRRETAEAVGAKLGIEEVQAELKPEDKVALVASYSKKGYKVAMLGDGVNDAPSLAAAYVSVAMGMRGSDAALEQSEVVLMRDRIDNFLAARYLSERASSVIRQNVTIALGTVLLMTLAAVLGWIPLSVGVVAHEGSSAVVCLNSLRLLFLKSGQ
;
A
#
# COMPACT_ATOMS: atom_id res chain seq x y z
N SER A 1 -16.17 -3.89 9.81
CA SER A 1 -16.68 -5.09 10.53
C SER A 1 -17.77 -5.89 9.78
N ARG A 2 -18.14 -5.51 8.53
CA ARG A 2 -19.17 -6.24 7.75
C ARG A 2 -18.71 -7.64 7.27
N GLY A 3 -17.40 -7.87 7.08
CA GLY A 3 -16.89 -9.12 6.51
C GLY A 3 -16.86 -10.32 7.47
N LEU A 4 -16.60 -10.13 8.75
CA LEU A 4 -16.51 -11.22 9.72
C LEU A 4 -17.90 -11.81 10.06
N GLY A 5 -18.93 -10.97 10.18
CA GLY A 5 -20.30 -11.43 10.44
C GLY A 5 -20.86 -12.35 9.33
N ASP A 6 -20.47 -12.12 8.08
CA ASP A 6 -20.91 -12.94 6.95
C ASP A 6 -20.20 -14.30 6.89
N VAL A 7 -18.94 -14.38 7.34
CA VAL A 7 -18.18 -15.64 7.43
C VAL A 7 -18.80 -16.56 8.49
N TYR A 8 -19.14 -16.04 9.66
CA TYR A 8 -19.77 -16.82 10.73
C TYR A 8 -21.17 -17.29 10.35
N LYS A 9 -21.97 -16.47 9.67
CA LYS A 9 -23.29 -16.87 9.16
C LYS A 9 -23.22 -18.02 8.14
N ARG A 10 -22.21 -18.03 7.28
CA ARG A 10 -21.99 -19.13 6.32
C ARG A 10 -21.59 -20.45 6.97
N GLN A 11 -21.04 -20.41 8.18
CA GLN A 11 -20.66 -21.58 8.96
C GLN A 11 -21.75 -22.04 9.93
N GLY A 12 -22.92 -21.41 9.90
CA GLY A 12 -24.02 -21.72 10.82
C GLY A 12 -23.77 -21.29 12.28
N LEU A 13 -22.78 -20.44 12.50
CA LEU A 13 -22.45 -19.94 13.83
C LEU A 13 -23.19 -18.62 14.08
N SER A 14 -23.79 -18.50 15.26
CA SER A 14 -24.38 -17.25 15.75
C SER A 14 -23.42 -16.57 16.72
N ALA A 15 -23.25 -15.27 16.57
CA ALA A 15 -22.51 -14.48 17.55
C ALA A 15 -23.26 -14.46 18.88
N GLN A 16 -22.59 -14.80 19.96
CA GLN A 16 -23.11 -14.65 21.32
C GLN A 16 -22.76 -13.26 21.85
N ALA A 17 -23.69 -12.62 22.54
CA ALA A 17 -23.43 -11.36 23.20
C ALA A 17 -22.55 -11.61 24.44
N ILE A 18 -21.50 -10.83 24.59
CA ILE A 18 -20.62 -10.85 25.76
C ILE A 18 -20.96 -9.61 26.62
N GLU A 19 -21.28 -9.85 27.87
CA GLU A 19 -21.61 -8.82 28.85
C GLU A 19 -20.35 -8.27 29.54
N GLY A 20 -20.41 -7.04 30.05
CA GLY A 20 -19.31 -6.44 30.79
C GLY A 20 -18.00 -6.31 29.99
N PHE A 21 -18.10 -6.07 28.69
CA PHE A 21 -16.94 -5.93 27.80
C PHE A 21 -16.01 -4.80 28.27
N ARG A 22 -14.74 -5.12 28.46
CA ARG A 22 -13.68 -4.19 28.84
C ARG A 22 -12.46 -4.38 27.96
N ALA A 23 -12.02 -3.31 27.35
CA ALA A 23 -10.78 -3.28 26.58
C ALA A 23 -9.62 -2.76 27.44
N MET A 24 -8.51 -3.49 27.44
CA MET A 24 -7.27 -3.10 28.09
C MET A 24 -6.26 -2.78 27.00
N SER A 25 -5.88 -1.50 26.93
CA SER A 25 -5.01 -0.99 25.87
C SER A 25 -3.69 -1.77 25.80
N GLY A 26 -3.38 -2.32 24.63
CA GLY A 26 -2.17 -3.09 24.38
C GLY A 26 -2.12 -4.50 24.98
N MET A 27 -3.10 -4.90 25.80
CA MET A 27 -3.14 -6.20 26.47
C MET A 27 -4.19 -7.14 25.88
N GLY A 28 -5.40 -6.63 25.62
CA GLY A 28 -6.48 -7.44 25.13
C GLY A 28 -7.85 -6.96 25.56
N VAL A 29 -8.82 -7.87 25.54
CA VAL A 29 -10.22 -7.61 25.94
C VAL A 29 -10.72 -8.71 26.86
N GLU A 30 -11.60 -8.34 27.78
CA GLU A 30 -12.29 -9.27 28.67
C GLU A 30 -13.81 -9.00 28.66
N GLY A 31 -14.55 -9.99 29.06
CA GLY A 31 -16.01 -9.92 29.23
C GLY A 31 -16.57 -11.20 29.81
N ARG A 32 -17.89 -11.34 29.87
CA ARG A 32 -18.56 -12.52 30.42
C ARG A 32 -19.60 -13.07 29.45
N ASP A 33 -19.64 -14.39 29.38
CA ASP A 33 -20.70 -15.15 28.74
C ASP A 33 -21.44 -15.93 29.83
N GLY A 34 -22.50 -15.34 30.37
CA GLY A 34 -23.11 -15.78 31.60
C GLY A 34 -22.16 -15.71 32.79
N GLU A 35 -21.88 -16.85 33.44
CA GLU A 35 -20.88 -16.90 34.53
C GLU A 35 -19.44 -17.10 34.03
N ALA A 36 -19.25 -17.48 32.78
CA ALA A 36 -17.94 -17.77 32.24
C ALA A 36 -17.17 -16.49 31.89
N LEU A 37 -15.95 -16.36 32.46
CA LEU A 37 -15.01 -15.31 32.06
C LEU A 37 -14.51 -15.58 30.66
N CYS A 38 -14.60 -14.58 29.77
CA CYS A 38 -14.06 -14.60 28.42
C CYS A 38 -12.92 -13.60 28.32
N VAL A 39 -11.74 -14.04 27.91
CA VAL A 39 -10.57 -13.20 27.72
C VAL A 39 -9.97 -13.48 26.35
N LEU A 40 -9.62 -12.43 25.62
CA LEU A 40 -8.84 -12.51 24.39
C LEU A 40 -7.70 -11.49 24.48
N GLY A 41 -6.47 -11.94 24.46
CA GLY A 41 -5.33 -11.02 24.58
C GLY A 41 -3.97 -11.70 24.65
N ARG A 42 -3.01 -10.93 25.11
CA ARG A 42 -1.63 -11.37 25.29
C ARG A 42 -1.51 -12.33 26.47
N ARG A 43 -0.40 -13.10 26.49
CA ARG A 43 -0.06 -14.05 27.58
C ARG A 43 -0.12 -13.40 28.96
N GLU A 44 0.42 -12.19 29.08
CA GLU A 44 0.51 -11.45 30.33
C GLU A 44 -0.86 -11.26 30.97
N LEU A 45 -1.87 -11.01 30.18
CA LEU A 45 -3.24 -10.82 30.65
C LEU A 45 -3.81 -12.09 31.33
N LEU A 46 -3.48 -13.28 30.82
CA LEU A 46 -3.95 -14.53 31.36
C LEU A 46 -3.10 -15.01 32.54
N LEU A 47 -1.85 -14.52 32.69
CA LEU A 47 -0.98 -14.87 33.79
C LEU A 47 -1.40 -14.25 35.14
N GLU A 48 -2.24 -13.20 35.08
CA GLU A 48 -2.84 -12.55 36.26
C GLU A 48 -4.19 -13.18 36.67
N GLY A 49 -4.70 -14.12 35.85
CA GLY A 49 -6.03 -14.72 36.00
C GLY A 49 -6.04 -16.18 36.49
N PRO A 50 -7.23 -16.79 36.59
CA PRO A 50 -7.40 -18.17 37.08
C PRO A 50 -6.72 -19.22 36.18
N MET A 51 -6.40 -18.90 34.94
CA MET A 51 -5.75 -19.79 33.97
C MET A 51 -4.22 -19.73 33.98
N ALA A 52 -3.63 -18.96 34.89
CA ALA A 52 -2.18 -18.72 34.96
C ALA A 52 -1.33 -19.98 34.97
N ALA A 53 -1.76 -21.00 35.73
CA ALA A 53 -1.02 -22.27 35.82
C ALA A 53 -0.91 -22.96 34.46
N ARG A 54 -2.04 -23.08 33.73
CA ARG A 54 -2.08 -23.71 32.39
C ARG A 54 -1.28 -22.92 31.34
N VAL A 55 -1.32 -21.60 31.42
CA VAL A 55 -0.60 -20.71 30.48
C VAL A 55 0.91 -20.82 30.70
N ARG A 56 1.37 -20.96 31.96
CA ARG A 56 2.80 -21.13 32.29
C ARG A 56 3.39 -22.45 31.79
N GLU A 57 2.60 -23.50 31.73
CA GLU A 57 3.04 -24.81 31.21
C GLU A 57 3.30 -24.81 29.70
N VAL A 58 2.73 -23.85 28.97
CA VAL A 58 2.89 -23.75 27.52
C VAL A 58 4.16 -22.96 27.19
N PRO A 59 5.11 -23.55 26.44
CA PRO A 59 6.36 -22.85 26.08
C PRO A 59 6.07 -21.61 25.25
N GLU A 60 6.97 -20.61 25.33
CA GLU A 60 6.92 -19.45 24.48
C GLU A 60 7.04 -19.84 23.01
N PRO A 61 6.33 -19.14 22.12
CA PRO A 61 6.42 -19.42 20.70
C PRO A 61 7.77 -18.93 20.14
N PRO A 62 8.24 -19.48 19.01
CA PRO A 62 9.35 -18.88 18.29
C PRO A 62 9.11 -17.41 17.99
N ALA A 63 10.19 -16.62 17.91
CA ALA A 63 10.13 -15.16 17.77
C ALA A 63 9.38 -14.66 16.51
N GLU A 64 9.20 -15.53 15.51
CA GLU A 64 8.45 -15.23 14.27
C GLU A 64 6.93 -15.27 14.43
N PHE A 65 6.42 -15.73 15.59
CA PHE A 65 5.00 -15.82 15.87
C PHE A 65 4.56 -14.79 16.91
N VAL A 66 3.41 -14.17 16.64
CA VAL A 66 2.64 -13.41 17.63
C VAL A 66 1.60 -14.35 18.21
N GLU A 67 1.57 -14.50 19.52
CA GLU A 67 0.58 -15.31 20.18
C GLU A 67 -0.57 -14.47 20.73
N ASN A 68 -1.79 -14.98 20.51
CA ASN A 68 -2.99 -14.50 21.18
C ASN A 68 -3.64 -15.66 21.94
N TRP A 69 -4.04 -15.37 23.16
CA TRP A 69 -4.69 -16.32 24.05
C TRP A 69 -6.18 -16.05 24.12
N ILE A 70 -6.94 -17.11 24.15
CA ILE A 70 -8.39 -17.09 24.24
C ILE A 70 -8.77 -17.94 25.43
N CYS A 71 -9.54 -17.38 26.36
CA CYS A 71 -10.07 -18.08 27.52
C CYS A 71 -11.60 -17.94 27.54
N ARG A 72 -12.32 -19.02 27.85
CA ARG A 72 -13.75 -19.03 28.17
C ARG A 72 -14.00 -20.04 29.30
N GLY A 73 -14.23 -19.55 30.51
CA GLY A 73 -14.30 -20.41 31.70
C GLY A 73 -13.02 -21.24 31.84
N ASP A 74 -13.14 -22.55 31.85
CA ASP A 74 -12.00 -23.47 31.96
C ASP A 74 -11.31 -23.79 30.62
N LEU A 75 -11.86 -23.32 29.52
CA LEU A 75 -11.29 -23.56 28.20
C LEU A 75 -10.23 -22.50 27.92
N VAL A 76 -9.02 -22.94 27.60
CA VAL A 76 -7.91 -22.09 27.22
C VAL A 76 -7.39 -22.55 25.86
N ALA A 77 -7.25 -21.62 24.94
CA ALA A 77 -6.69 -21.86 23.61
C ALA A 77 -5.63 -20.82 23.28
N ARG A 78 -4.66 -21.20 22.46
CA ARG A 78 -3.62 -20.31 21.94
C ARG A 78 -3.70 -20.27 20.43
N SER A 79 -3.75 -19.07 19.87
CA SER A 79 -3.59 -18.81 18.44
C SER A 79 -2.20 -18.26 18.18
N LEU A 80 -1.47 -18.89 17.28
CA LEU A 80 -0.18 -18.40 16.80
C LEU A 80 -0.38 -17.78 15.43
N LEU A 81 -0.06 -16.51 15.32
CA LEU A 81 -0.14 -15.74 14.09
C LEU A 81 1.29 -15.50 13.60
N ARG A 82 1.53 -15.70 12.34
CA ARG A 82 2.79 -15.36 11.69
C ARG A 82 2.51 -14.49 10.49
N ASP A 83 3.17 -13.35 10.43
CA ASP A 83 3.15 -12.53 9.23
C ASP A 83 3.90 -13.26 8.13
N THR A 84 3.18 -13.62 7.08
CA THR A 84 3.76 -14.23 5.89
C THR A 84 4.00 -13.17 4.83
N VAL A 85 5.26 -13.04 4.45
CA VAL A 85 5.62 -12.28 3.27
C VAL A 85 5.04 -13.00 2.06
N ARG A 86 4.34 -12.28 1.19
CA ARG A 86 3.79 -12.83 -0.05
C ARG A 86 4.94 -13.23 -0.97
N ASP A 87 4.94 -14.45 -1.48
CA ASP A 87 6.01 -14.98 -2.34
C ASP A 87 6.25 -14.12 -3.59
N GLU A 88 5.19 -13.51 -4.11
CA GLU A 88 5.22 -12.63 -5.28
C GLU A 88 6.00 -11.32 -5.03
N SER A 89 6.10 -10.87 -3.77
CA SER A 89 6.69 -9.57 -3.42
C SER A 89 8.18 -9.50 -3.77
N ARG A 90 8.93 -10.59 -3.60
CA ARG A 90 10.34 -10.65 -3.93
C ARG A 90 10.61 -10.37 -5.40
N GLY A 91 9.89 -11.05 -6.30
CA GLY A 91 10.05 -10.86 -7.75
C GLY A 91 9.71 -9.44 -8.20
N ILE A 92 8.78 -8.77 -7.50
CA ILE A 92 8.42 -7.38 -7.79
C ILE A 92 9.55 -6.43 -7.37
N LEU A 93 10.13 -6.64 -6.18
CA LEU A 93 11.25 -5.84 -5.69
C LEU A 93 12.51 -6.03 -6.55
N GLU A 94 12.77 -7.24 -7.04
CA GLU A 94 13.84 -7.51 -8.00
C GLU A 94 13.62 -6.72 -9.31
N ARG A 95 12.40 -6.70 -9.85
CA ARG A 95 12.07 -5.89 -11.04
C ARG A 95 12.22 -4.38 -10.78
N LEU A 96 11.87 -3.88 -9.61
CA LEU A 96 12.09 -2.48 -9.25
C LEU A 96 13.57 -2.13 -9.24
N ARG A 97 14.41 -3.00 -8.69
CA ARG A 97 15.86 -2.85 -8.69
C ARG A 97 16.44 -2.86 -10.10
N ASP A 98 15.97 -3.76 -10.97
CA ASP A 98 16.39 -3.82 -12.37
C ASP A 98 16.05 -2.53 -13.15
N LEU A 99 14.99 -1.83 -12.73
CA LEU A 99 14.60 -0.51 -13.22
C LEU A 99 15.39 0.65 -12.58
N GLY A 100 16.39 0.35 -11.74
CA GLY A 100 17.19 1.34 -11.03
C GLY A 100 16.45 2.04 -9.89
N ILE A 101 15.36 1.44 -9.37
CA ILE A 101 14.59 1.98 -8.25
C ILE A 101 15.14 1.36 -6.96
N ARG A 102 15.67 2.20 -6.09
CA ARG A 102 16.09 1.81 -4.75
C ARG A 102 14.87 1.59 -3.86
N THR A 103 14.86 0.47 -3.15
CA THR A 103 13.77 0.13 -2.24
C THR A 103 14.23 0.28 -0.80
N VAL A 104 13.38 0.93 0.02
CA VAL A 104 13.62 1.15 1.45
C VAL A 104 12.39 0.70 2.21
N MET A 105 12.56 -0.11 3.24
CA MET A 105 11.48 -0.50 4.16
C MET A 105 11.49 0.40 5.39
N LEU A 106 10.36 1.04 5.68
CA LEU A 106 10.13 1.87 6.87
C LEU A 106 9.09 1.18 7.75
N THR A 107 9.49 0.71 8.92
CA THR A 107 8.59 -0.02 9.83
C THR A 107 8.75 0.40 11.28
N GLY A 108 7.66 0.30 12.06
CA GLY A 108 7.69 0.41 13.52
C GLY A 108 8.05 -0.90 14.24
N ASP A 109 8.23 -2.00 13.51
CA ASP A 109 8.57 -3.30 14.07
C ASP A 109 9.97 -3.32 14.66
N ARG A 110 10.24 -4.34 15.49
CA ARG A 110 11.56 -4.59 16.07
C ARG A 110 12.58 -4.83 14.95
N ARG A 111 13.80 -4.36 15.18
CA ARG A 111 14.90 -4.42 14.22
C ARG A 111 15.15 -5.82 13.67
N GLU A 112 15.22 -6.83 14.55
CA GLU A 112 15.49 -8.21 14.14
C GLU A 112 14.42 -8.76 13.18
N THR A 113 13.14 -8.47 13.46
CA THR A 113 12.01 -8.87 12.62
C THR A 113 12.07 -8.16 11.27
N ALA A 114 12.30 -6.86 11.27
CA ALA A 114 12.38 -6.04 10.07
C ALA A 114 13.54 -6.46 9.15
N GLU A 115 14.72 -6.71 9.73
CA GLU A 115 15.90 -7.17 9.00
C GLU A 115 15.69 -8.57 8.40
N ALA A 116 15.06 -9.49 9.13
CA ALA A 116 14.72 -10.82 8.63
C ALA A 116 13.76 -10.75 7.43
N VAL A 117 12.73 -9.89 7.48
CA VAL A 117 11.80 -9.64 6.39
C VAL A 117 12.52 -8.97 5.22
N GLY A 118 13.32 -7.95 5.47
CA GLY A 118 14.10 -7.24 4.47
C GLY A 118 15.05 -8.17 3.70
N ALA A 119 15.77 -9.02 4.42
CA ALA A 119 16.66 -10.02 3.81
C ALA A 119 15.90 -11.03 2.94
N LYS A 120 14.74 -11.53 3.42
CA LYS A 120 13.88 -12.44 2.67
C LYS A 120 13.36 -11.81 1.38
N LEU A 121 13.05 -10.53 1.41
CA LEU A 121 12.54 -9.76 0.27
C LEU A 121 13.64 -9.21 -0.65
N GLY A 122 14.90 -9.19 -0.20
CA GLY A 122 16.01 -8.57 -0.94
C GLY A 122 15.93 -7.04 -0.94
N ILE A 123 15.39 -6.43 0.13
CA ILE A 123 15.32 -4.98 0.29
C ILE A 123 16.70 -4.45 0.67
N GLU A 124 17.15 -3.38 0.00
CA GLU A 124 18.50 -2.85 0.15
C GLU A 124 18.71 -2.10 1.48
N GLU A 125 17.67 -1.46 1.98
CA GLU A 125 17.74 -0.65 3.19
C GLU A 125 16.50 -0.86 4.06
N VAL A 126 16.72 -1.17 5.33
CA VAL A 126 15.66 -1.38 6.33
C VAL A 126 15.84 -0.39 7.45
N GLN A 127 14.81 0.39 7.71
CA GLN A 127 14.69 1.34 8.82
C GLN A 127 13.58 0.84 9.74
N ALA A 128 13.97 0.37 10.92
CA ALA A 128 13.07 -0.27 11.90
C ALA A 128 12.86 0.60 13.13
N GLU A 129 11.89 0.23 13.97
CA GLU A 129 11.58 0.88 15.25
C GLU A 129 11.18 2.36 15.11
N LEU A 130 10.63 2.72 13.93
CA LEU A 130 10.28 4.08 13.60
C LEU A 130 8.92 4.48 14.19
N LYS A 131 8.89 5.66 14.76
CA LYS A 131 7.63 6.36 15.05
C LYS A 131 7.10 7.03 13.79
N PRO A 132 5.82 7.41 13.74
CA PRO A 132 5.25 8.10 12.58
C PRO A 132 6.05 9.35 12.16
N GLU A 133 6.53 10.14 13.13
CA GLU A 133 7.33 11.34 12.89
C GLU A 133 8.68 11.01 12.23
N ASP A 134 9.31 9.91 12.62
CA ASP A 134 10.59 9.47 12.07
C ASP A 134 10.45 9.08 10.59
N LYS A 135 9.34 8.43 10.23
CA LYS A 135 9.04 8.09 8.83
C LYS A 135 8.92 9.36 7.97
N VAL A 136 8.21 10.38 8.45
CA VAL A 136 8.10 11.69 7.77
C VAL A 136 9.47 12.32 7.58
N ALA A 137 10.28 12.36 8.64
CA ALA A 137 11.62 12.94 8.60
C ALA A 137 12.54 12.21 7.61
N LEU A 138 12.47 10.87 7.55
CA LEU A 138 13.24 10.07 6.59
C LEU A 138 12.81 10.35 5.15
N VAL A 139 11.52 10.34 4.83
CA VAL A 139 11.00 10.68 3.50
C VAL A 139 11.48 12.07 3.07
N ALA A 140 11.36 13.06 3.96
CA ALA A 140 11.85 14.41 3.70
C ALA A 140 13.38 14.47 3.50
N SER A 141 14.14 13.64 4.22
CA SER A 141 15.59 13.56 4.08
C SER A 141 16.03 13.05 2.71
N TYR A 142 15.35 12.01 2.20
CA TYR A 142 15.59 11.49 0.86
C TYR A 142 15.25 12.54 -0.22
N SER A 143 14.14 13.23 -0.07
CA SER A 143 13.74 14.31 -0.97
C SER A 143 14.78 15.46 -0.99
N LYS A 144 15.33 15.85 0.17
CA LYS A 144 16.40 16.85 0.26
C LYS A 144 17.71 16.38 -0.40
N LYS A 145 17.96 15.08 -0.46
CA LYS A 145 19.10 14.49 -1.18
C LYS A 145 18.87 14.42 -2.70
N GLY A 146 17.74 14.90 -3.20
CA GLY A 146 17.40 14.94 -4.63
C GLY A 146 16.69 13.70 -5.15
N TYR A 147 16.31 12.75 -4.28
CA TYR A 147 15.53 11.58 -4.70
C TYR A 147 14.05 11.94 -4.88
N LYS A 148 13.43 11.38 -5.92
CA LYS A 148 11.98 11.38 -6.09
C LYS A 148 11.42 10.18 -5.37
N VAL A 149 10.88 10.41 -4.18
CA VAL A 149 10.41 9.35 -3.28
C VAL A 149 8.97 8.98 -3.60
N ALA A 150 8.71 7.71 -3.91
CA ALA A 150 7.36 7.15 -3.89
C ALA A 150 7.14 6.45 -2.54
N MET A 151 6.16 6.88 -1.78
CA MET A 151 5.78 6.25 -0.51
C MET A 151 4.56 5.38 -0.72
N LEU A 152 4.69 4.08 -0.38
CA LEU A 152 3.58 3.12 -0.36
C LEU A 152 3.19 2.85 1.09
N GLY A 153 1.90 2.96 1.41
CA GLY A 153 1.40 2.69 2.76
C GLY A 153 -0.07 2.30 2.77
N ASP A 154 -0.52 1.70 3.87
CA ASP A 154 -1.94 1.40 4.11
C ASP A 154 -2.73 2.62 4.63
N GLY A 155 -2.03 3.67 4.99
CA GLY A 155 -2.58 4.96 5.35
C GLY A 155 -3.22 5.07 6.72
N VAL A 156 -3.24 4.03 7.54
CA VAL A 156 -3.79 4.14 8.90
C VAL A 156 -2.86 4.98 9.77
N ASN A 157 -1.56 4.72 9.68
CA ASN A 157 -0.51 5.44 10.44
C ASN A 157 0.47 6.19 9.54
N ASP A 158 0.39 6.02 8.23
CA ASP A 158 1.36 6.52 7.26
C ASP A 158 0.89 7.77 6.51
N ALA A 159 -0.33 8.28 6.76
CA ALA A 159 -0.88 9.44 6.06
C ALA A 159 0.06 10.66 6.06
N PRO A 160 0.72 11.06 7.17
CA PRO A 160 1.66 12.17 7.14
C PRO A 160 2.93 11.88 6.29
N SER A 161 3.38 10.62 6.28
CA SER A 161 4.55 10.20 5.47
C SER A 161 4.21 10.12 3.99
N LEU A 162 2.98 9.70 3.64
CA LEU A 162 2.45 9.74 2.29
C LEU A 162 2.41 11.18 1.77
N ALA A 163 1.89 12.12 2.56
CA ALA A 163 1.83 13.54 2.20
C ALA A 163 3.22 14.20 2.02
N ALA A 164 4.27 13.68 2.67
CA ALA A 164 5.63 14.18 2.55
C ALA A 164 6.39 13.63 1.32
N ALA A 165 5.85 12.62 0.65
CA ALA A 165 6.47 11.98 -0.50
C ALA A 165 6.30 12.78 -1.79
N TYR A 166 7.16 12.52 -2.79
CA TYR A 166 7.01 13.06 -4.14
C TYR A 166 5.85 12.41 -4.90
N VAL A 167 5.59 11.13 -4.64
CA VAL A 167 4.40 10.40 -5.09
C VAL A 167 3.86 9.60 -3.92
N SER A 168 2.61 9.85 -3.56
CA SER A 168 1.89 9.12 -2.52
C SER A 168 1.04 7.99 -3.12
N VAL A 169 1.22 6.77 -2.61
CA VAL A 169 0.53 5.57 -3.10
C VAL A 169 -0.17 4.88 -1.93
N ALA A 170 -1.49 4.91 -1.91
CA ALA A 170 -2.28 4.21 -0.90
C ALA A 170 -2.71 2.81 -1.36
N MET A 171 -2.76 1.88 -0.40
CA MET A 171 -3.32 0.54 -0.58
C MET A 171 -4.83 0.60 -0.33
N GLY A 172 -5.65 0.36 -1.39
CA GLY A 172 -7.07 0.73 -1.40
C GLY A 172 -8.01 -0.15 -0.57
N MET A 173 -7.69 -1.43 -0.32
CA MET A 173 -8.60 -2.32 0.41
C MET A 173 -8.57 -2.13 1.93
N ARG A 174 -7.48 -1.59 2.47
CA ARG A 174 -7.25 -1.39 3.91
C ARG A 174 -6.94 0.06 4.27
N GLY A 175 -6.85 0.95 3.26
CA GLY A 175 -6.53 2.35 3.46
C GLY A 175 -7.58 3.06 4.31
N SER A 176 -7.14 3.95 5.18
CA SER A 176 -8.06 4.89 5.84
C SER A 176 -8.59 5.89 4.81
N ASP A 177 -9.83 6.39 5.01
CA ASP A 177 -10.41 7.40 4.13
C ASP A 177 -9.48 8.62 3.99
N ALA A 178 -8.80 9.01 5.07
CA ALA A 178 -7.84 10.11 5.06
C ALA A 178 -6.61 9.85 4.17
N ALA A 179 -6.13 8.60 4.10
CA ALA A 179 -5.01 8.26 3.22
C ALA A 179 -5.43 8.18 1.76
N LEU A 180 -6.63 7.67 1.49
CA LEU A 180 -7.17 7.61 0.13
C LEU A 180 -7.36 9.02 -0.44
N GLU A 181 -7.86 9.98 0.37
CA GLU A 181 -8.02 11.37 -0.04
C GLU A 181 -6.70 12.11 -0.28
N GLN A 182 -5.63 11.75 0.45
CA GLN A 182 -4.33 12.42 0.34
C GLN A 182 -3.37 11.76 -0.64
N SER A 183 -3.74 10.60 -1.20
CA SER A 183 -2.87 9.86 -2.10
C SER A 183 -3.12 10.20 -3.56
N GLU A 184 -2.05 10.40 -4.33
CA GLU A 184 -2.10 10.64 -5.77
C GLU A 184 -2.41 9.37 -6.56
N VAL A 185 -2.05 8.20 -6.01
CA VAL A 185 -2.29 6.90 -6.62
C VAL A 185 -2.94 5.99 -5.58
N VAL A 186 -4.04 5.34 -5.94
CA VAL A 186 -4.70 4.34 -5.11
C VAL A 186 -4.66 2.98 -5.80
N LEU A 187 -4.01 2.02 -5.16
CA LEU A 187 -3.98 0.63 -5.62
C LEU A 187 -5.22 -0.10 -5.09
N MET A 188 -6.22 -0.30 -5.94
CA MET A 188 -7.51 -0.91 -5.58
C MET A 188 -7.40 -2.34 -5.04
N ARG A 189 -6.31 -3.02 -5.31
CA ARG A 189 -5.95 -4.30 -4.70
C ARG A 189 -4.65 -4.10 -3.97
N ASP A 190 -4.52 -4.65 -2.76
CA ASP A 190 -3.32 -4.54 -1.92
C ASP A 190 -2.16 -5.39 -2.50
N ARG A 191 -1.75 -5.04 -3.72
CA ARG A 191 -0.71 -5.74 -4.48
C ARG A 191 0.31 -4.76 -5.03
N ILE A 192 1.56 -4.99 -4.70
CA ILE A 192 2.69 -4.14 -5.13
C ILE A 192 2.90 -4.22 -6.65
N ASP A 193 2.51 -5.32 -7.32
CA ASP A 193 2.60 -5.47 -8.78
C ASP A 193 1.79 -4.40 -9.52
N ASN A 194 0.68 -3.94 -8.94
CA ASN A 194 -0.10 -2.83 -9.48
C ASN A 194 0.69 -1.51 -9.52
N PHE A 195 1.66 -1.33 -8.63
CA PHE A 195 2.58 -0.19 -8.67
C PHE A 195 3.47 -0.22 -9.92
N LEU A 196 4.03 -1.39 -10.27
CA LEU A 196 4.78 -1.55 -11.51
C LEU A 196 3.93 -1.28 -12.74
N ALA A 197 2.70 -1.78 -12.76
CA ALA A 197 1.76 -1.52 -13.86
C ALA A 197 1.42 -0.03 -13.99
N ALA A 198 1.16 0.66 -12.87
CA ALA A 198 0.90 2.10 -12.84
C ALA A 198 2.11 2.89 -13.35
N ARG A 199 3.32 2.54 -12.93
CA ARG A 199 4.55 3.16 -13.42
C ARG A 199 4.72 2.98 -14.92
N TYR A 200 4.59 1.75 -15.43
CA TYR A 200 4.69 1.47 -16.87
C TYR A 200 3.68 2.30 -17.68
N LEU A 201 2.44 2.34 -17.21
CA LEU A 201 1.39 3.15 -17.85
C LEU A 201 1.74 4.64 -17.86
N SER A 202 2.25 5.16 -16.74
CA SER A 202 2.70 6.56 -16.61
C SER A 202 3.82 6.90 -17.59
N GLU A 203 4.83 6.04 -17.74
CA GLU A 203 5.93 6.24 -18.70
C GLU A 203 5.43 6.27 -20.16
N ARG A 204 4.51 5.36 -20.49
CA ARG A 204 3.88 5.32 -21.82
C ARG A 204 3.01 6.54 -22.07
N ALA A 205 2.18 6.93 -21.11
CA ALA A 205 1.37 8.14 -21.18
C ALA A 205 2.23 9.39 -21.38
N SER A 206 3.30 9.53 -20.61
CA SER A 206 4.26 10.64 -20.74
C SER A 206 4.92 10.69 -22.12
N SER A 207 5.23 9.52 -22.71
CA SER A 207 5.78 9.45 -24.07
C SER A 207 4.75 9.91 -25.12
N VAL A 208 3.51 9.45 -25.02
CA VAL A 208 2.42 9.87 -25.91
C VAL A 208 2.13 11.36 -25.77
N ILE A 209 2.09 11.89 -24.55
CA ILE A 209 1.90 13.32 -24.30
C ILE A 209 3.00 14.13 -24.99
N ARG A 210 4.29 13.76 -24.82
CA ARG A 210 5.40 14.45 -25.51
C ARG A 210 5.26 14.41 -27.02
N GLN A 211 4.89 13.27 -27.60
CA GLN A 211 4.63 13.14 -29.03
C GLN A 211 3.52 14.09 -29.47
N ASN A 212 2.41 14.11 -28.76
CA ASN A 212 1.26 14.94 -29.06
C ASN A 212 1.60 16.44 -29.00
N VAL A 213 2.33 16.87 -27.96
CA VAL A 213 2.80 18.25 -27.83
C VAL A 213 3.74 18.61 -28.99
N THR A 214 4.66 17.71 -29.36
CA THR A 214 5.59 17.95 -30.49
C THR A 214 4.82 18.06 -31.81
N ILE A 215 3.84 17.20 -32.07
CA ILE A 215 3.01 17.26 -33.27
C ILE A 215 2.22 18.57 -33.31
N ALA A 216 1.53 18.92 -32.21
CA ALA A 216 0.70 20.11 -32.15
C ALA A 216 1.52 21.40 -32.34
N LEU A 217 2.59 21.59 -31.55
CA LEU A 217 3.44 22.77 -31.62
C LEU A 217 4.20 22.82 -32.95
N GLY A 218 4.68 21.69 -33.45
CA GLY A 218 5.36 21.59 -34.75
C GLY A 218 4.47 22.00 -35.91
N THR A 219 3.22 21.51 -35.92
CA THR A 219 2.23 21.88 -36.94
C THR A 219 1.92 23.37 -36.88
N VAL A 220 1.65 23.92 -35.70
CA VAL A 220 1.36 25.36 -35.54
C VAL A 220 2.54 26.21 -36.03
N LEU A 221 3.76 25.88 -35.59
CA LEU A 221 4.96 26.63 -36.00
C LEU A 221 5.17 26.57 -37.51
N LEU A 222 5.08 25.38 -38.10
CA LEU A 222 5.27 25.16 -39.54
C LEU A 222 4.21 25.93 -40.37
N MET A 223 2.96 25.85 -39.96
CA MET A 223 1.86 26.50 -40.66
C MET A 223 1.93 28.03 -40.55
N THR A 224 2.28 28.53 -39.36
CA THR A 224 2.47 29.96 -39.16
C THR A 224 3.62 30.51 -40.02
N LEU A 225 4.77 29.81 -40.04
CA LEU A 225 5.87 30.20 -40.90
C LEU A 225 5.50 30.17 -42.39
N ALA A 226 4.86 29.12 -42.83
CA ALA A 226 4.43 29.00 -44.25
C ALA A 226 3.38 30.06 -44.65
N ALA A 227 2.49 30.44 -43.73
CA ALA A 227 1.52 31.52 -43.95
C ALA A 227 2.19 32.90 -44.03
N VAL A 228 3.15 33.19 -43.12
CA VAL A 228 3.93 34.46 -43.12
C VAL A 228 4.75 34.62 -44.40
N LEU A 229 5.30 33.50 -44.91
CA LEU A 229 6.06 33.47 -46.14
C LEU A 229 5.15 33.48 -47.42
N GLY A 230 3.85 33.47 -47.25
CA GLY A 230 2.88 33.45 -48.38
C GLY A 230 2.83 32.13 -49.16
N TRP A 231 3.37 31.03 -48.61
CA TRP A 231 3.44 29.75 -49.29
C TRP A 231 2.12 29.00 -49.31
N ILE A 232 1.26 29.26 -48.31
CA ILE A 232 -0.03 28.59 -48.16
C ILE A 232 -1.18 29.58 -47.93
N PRO A 233 -2.37 29.36 -48.49
CA PRO A 233 -3.56 30.12 -48.14
C PRO A 233 -4.07 29.76 -46.74
N LEU A 234 -4.82 30.65 -46.11
CA LEU A 234 -5.36 30.48 -44.77
C LEU A 234 -6.19 29.21 -44.61
N SER A 235 -6.96 28.85 -45.65
CA SER A 235 -7.78 27.63 -45.66
C SER A 235 -6.99 26.34 -45.47
N VAL A 236 -5.79 26.25 -46.06
CA VAL A 236 -4.90 25.10 -45.90
C VAL A 236 -4.34 25.07 -44.47
N GLY A 237 -4.02 26.22 -43.90
CA GLY A 237 -3.57 26.32 -42.50
C GLY A 237 -4.62 25.81 -41.51
N VAL A 238 -5.89 26.16 -41.72
CA VAL A 238 -7.02 25.69 -40.90
C VAL A 238 -7.18 24.18 -41.02
N VAL A 239 -7.22 23.62 -42.23
CA VAL A 239 -7.36 22.17 -42.45
C VAL A 239 -6.18 21.40 -41.81
N ALA A 240 -4.95 21.90 -41.91
CA ALA A 240 -3.78 21.27 -41.30
C ALA A 240 -3.87 21.28 -39.76
N HIS A 241 -4.36 22.38 -39.18
CA HIS A 241 -4.57 22.48 -37.75
C HIS A 241 -5.59 21.47 -37.22
N GLU A 242 -6.77 21.40 -37.86
CA GLU A 242 -7.81 20.43 -37.51
C GLU A 242 -7.34 18.97 -37.75
N GLY A 243 -6.60 18.74 -38.83
CA GLY A 243 -5.99 17.44 -39.12
C GLY A 243 -4.99 17.02 -38.05
N SER A 244 -4.17 17.95 -37.54
CA SER A 244 -3.23 17.65 -36.45
C SER A 244 -3.94 17.26 -35.16
N SER A 245 -5.07 17.88 -34.84
CA SER A 245 -5.90 17.53 -33.69
C SER A 245 -6.46 16.10 -33.81
N ALA A 246 -6.89 15.68 -34.97
CA ALA A 246 -7.32 14.31 -35.21
C ALA A 246 -6.16 13.30 -35.02
N VAL A 247 -4.96 13.62 -35.53
CA VAL A 247 -3.76 12.79 -35.36
C VAL A 247 -3.41 12.65 -33.90
N VAL A 248 -3.42 13.73 -33.11
CA VAL A 248 -3.16 13.73 -31.65
C VAL A 248 -4.19 12.86 -30.91
N CYS A 249 -5.47 12.97 -31.26
CA CYS A 249 -6.51 12.10 -30.69
C CYS A 249 -6.25 10.62 -31.00
N LEU A 250 -5.98 10.27 -32.24
CA LEU A 250 -5.69 8.89 -32.65
C LEU A 250 -4.44 8.35 -31.96
N ASN A 251 -3.39 9.16 -31.81
CA ASN A 251 -2.19 8.78 -31.09
C ASN A 251 -2.47 8.51 -29.60
N SER A 252 -3.37 9.28 -28.98
CA SER A 252 -3.78 9.08 -27.58
C SER A 252 -4.58 7.79 -27.40
N LEU A 253 -5.40 7.39 -28.37
CA LEU A 253 -6.16 6.13 -28.32
C LEU A 253 -5.27 4.88 -28.25
N ARG A 254 -4.00 4.97 -28.65
CA ARG A 254 -3.03 3.87 -28.50
C ARG A 254 -2.87 3.43 -27.05
N LEU A 255 -3.10 4.33 -26.08
CA LEU A 255 -3.02 3.98 -24.66
C LEU A 255 -4.12 2.99 -24.23
N LEU A 256 -5.27 2.97 -24.90
CA LEU A 256 -6.36 2.03 -24.61
C LEU A 256 -6.04 0.58 -25.00
N PHE A 257 -5.14 0.39 -25.94
CA PHE A 257 -4.74 -0.93 -26.45
C PHE A 257 -3.47 -1.47 -25.78
N LEU A 258 -2.94 -0.75 -24.78
CA LEU A 258 -1.84 -1.26 -23.99
C LEU A 258 -2.38 -2.38 -23.09
N LYS A 259 -2.06 -3.63 -23.41
CA LYS A 259 -2.14 -4.72 -22.43
C LYS A 259 -1.24 -4.33 -21.27
N SER A 260 -1.78 -4.32 -20.05
CA SER A 260 -0.99 -4.25 -18.81
C SER A 260 0.07 -5.36 -18.92
N GLY A 261 1.33 -4.96 -19.01
CA GLY A 261 2.43 -5.86 -19.32
C GLY A 261 2.47 -7.06 -18.38
N GLN A 262 2.62 -8.22 -19.00
CA GLN A 262 3.02 -9.46 -18.35
C GLN A 262 4.36 -9.28 -17.64
#